data_f9600b9093150f71da49b588311af780
#
_entry.id   f9600b9093150f71da49b588311af780
#
_cell.length_a   1.000
_cell.length_b   1.000
_cell.length_c   1.000
_cell.angle_alpha   90.00
_cell.angle_beta   90.00
_cell.angle_gamma   90.00
#
_symmetry.space_group_name_H-M   'P 1'
#
loop_
_entity.id
_entity.type
_entity.pdbx_description
1 polymer ?
#
loop_
_entity_poly.entity_id
_entity_poly.type
_entity_poly.pdbx_seq_one_letter_code
_entity_poly.pdbx_strand_id
1 'polypeptide(L)'
;MAEAILKNKHLNGVEVKSAGIYAASGSEASPHAKSVLDDNKIPHNHRSRLLTGAEVEWADLILTMTGSHKFAILQQFPDAGAKVFTLKEYSGEPFNHDVVDPYGGILGMYETTFRELNELINKAIEKLKP
;
A
#
# COMPACT_ATOMS: atom_id res chain seq x y z
N MET A 1 -1.76 4.81 -4.58
CA MET A 1 -0.40 5.38 -4.76
C MET A 1 0.71 4.41 -4.39
N ALA A 2 0.61 3.71 -3.28
CA ALA A 2 1.69 2.81 -2.83
C ALA A 2 2.06 1.72 -3.85
N GLU A 3 1.07 1.08 -4.46
CA GLU A 3 1.31 0.06 -5.49
C GLU A 3 2.13 0.63 -6.66
N ALA A 4 1.74 1.80 -7.15
CA ALA A 4 2.42 2.44 -8.27
C ALA A 4 3.85 2.82 -7.92
N ILE A 5 4.07 3.35 -6.70
CA ILE A 5 5.40 3.72 -6.22
C ILE A 5 6.30 2.48 -6.18
N LEU A 6 5.82 1.39 -5.61
CA LEU A 6 6.61 0.17 -5.45
C LEU A 6 6.89 -0.49 -6.81
N LYS A 7 5.89 -0.55 -7.68
CA LYS A 7 6.08 -1.08 -9.04
C LYS A 7 7.14 -0.29 -9.81
N ASN A 8 7.17 1.03 -9.62
CA ASN A 8 8.13 1.90 -10.31
C ASN A 8 9.58 1.68 -9.85
N LYS A 9 9.80 1.00 -8.72
CA LYS A 9 11.16 0.65 -8.26
C LYS A 9 11.78 -0.50 -9.07
N HIS A 10 10.99 -1.22 -9.86
CA HIS A 10 11.45 -2.30 -10.76
C HIS A 10 12.32 -3.35 -10.07
N LEU A 11 11.86 -3.85 -8.93
CA LEU A 11 12.59 -4.85 -8.15
C LEU A 11 12.52 -6.22 -8.81
N ASN A 12 13.67 -6.87 -8.97
CA ASN A 12 13.74 -8.22 -9.52
C ASN A 12 13.13 -9.24 -8.55
N GLY A 13 12.28 -10.12 -9.08
CA GLY A 13 11.68 -11.19 -8.28
C GLY A 13 10.56 -10.74 -7.36
N VAL A 14 10.10 -9.49 -7.48
CA VAL A 14 9.01 -8.95 -6.66
C VAL A 14 7.81 -8.62 -7.54
N GLU A 15 6.67 -9.23 -7.23
CA GLU A 15 5.38 -8.88 -7.83
C GLU A 15 4.55 -8.11 -6.81
N VAL A 16 3.86 -7.08 -7.28
CA VAL A 16 3.09 -6.17 -6.42
C VAL A 16 1.64 -6.13 -6.87
N LYS A 17 0.74 -6.29 -5.91
CA LYS A 17 -0.70 -6.09 -6.11
C LYS A 17 -1.22 -5.23 -4.97
N SER A 18 -2.29 -4.50 -5.21
CA SER A 18 -3.03 -3.82 -4.16
C SER A 18 -4.48 -4.29 -4.14
N ALA A 19 -5.09 -4.22 -2.96
CA ALA A 19 -6.49 -4.57 -2.78
C ALA A 19 -7.06 -3.78 -1.61
N GLY A 20 -8.37 -3.56 -1.61
CA GLY A 20 -9.06 -2.90 -0.53
C GLY A 20 -9.96 -3.85 0.24
N ILE A 21 -10.10 -3.62 1.53
CA ILE A 21 -10.97 -4.46 2.38
C ILE A 21 -12.44 -4.21 2.01
N TYR A 22 -12.78 -2.96 1.66
CA TYR A 22 -14.14 -2.54 1.31
C TYR A 22 -14.23 -1.91 -0.08
N ALA A 23 -13.24 -2.11 -0.94
CA ALA A 23 -13.20 -1.45 -2.25
C ALA A 23 -14.24 -2.05 -3.21
N ALA A 24 -14.84 -1.18 -4.01
CA ALA A 24 -15.61 -1.63 -5.17
C ALA A 24 -14.63 -2.01 -6.30
N SER A 25 -14.79 -3.20 -6.86
CA SER A 25 -13.90 -3.67 -7.92
C SER A 25 -13.98 -2.80 -9.17
N GLY A 26 -12.83 -2.47 -9.73
CA GLY A 26 -12.73 -1.74 -10.99
C GLY A 26 -12.69 -0.23 -10.88
N SER A 27 -12.77 0.33 -9.67
CA SER A 27 -12.68 1.79 -9.49
C SER A 27 -11.27 2.29 -9.77
N GLU A 28 -11.17 3.44 -10.43
CA GLU A 28 -9.89 4.08 -10.69
C GLU A 28 -9.35 4.81 -9.45
N ALA A 29 -8.05 5.10 -9.45
CA ALA A 29 -7.45 5.97 -8.46
C ALA A 29 -8.09 7.35 -8.52
N SER A 30 -8.13 8.07 -7.37
CA SER A 30 -8.70 9.42 -7.34
C SER A 30 -7.93 10.37 -8.24
N PRO A 31 -8.57 11.45 -8.77
CA PRO A 31 -7.89 12.41 -9.64
C PRO A 31 -6.64 13.03 -9.00
N HIS A 32 -6.69 13.35 -7.70
CA HIS A 32 -5.53 13.90 -7.00
C HIS A 32 -4.38 12.91 -6.90
N ALA A 33 -4.68 11.64 -6.64
CA ALA A 33 -3.66 10.58 -6.62
C ALA A 33 -3.00 10.45 -8.00
N LYS A 34 -3.81 10.44 -9.06
CA LYS A 34 -3.29 10.40 -10.44
C LYS A 34 -2.40 11.60 -10.74
N SER A 35 -2.83 12.82 -10.36
CA SER A 35 -2.04 14.03 -10.56
C SER A 35 -0.67 13.96 -9.89
N VAL A 36 -0.62 13.51 -8.63
CA VAL A 36 0.64 13.40 -7.91
C VAL A 36 1.57 12.38 -8.55
N LEU A 37 1.03 11.24 -8.97
CA LEU A 37 1.83 10.21 -9.65
C LEU A 37 2.36 10.73 -10.99
N ASP A 38 1.53 11.43 -11.77
CA ASP A 38 1.92 12.01 -13.05
C ASP A 38 3.01 13.08 -12.85
N ASP A 39 2.87 13.95 -11.85
CA ASP A 39 3.85 15.00 -11.55
C ASP A 39 5.21 14.40 -11.18
N ASN A 40 5.22 13.21 -10.59
CA ASN A 40 6.45 12.51 -10.22
C ASN A 40 6.89 11.50 -11.28
N LYS A 41 6.25 11.50 -12.46
CA LYS A 41 6.57 10.64 -13.59
C LYS A 41 6.50 9.14 -13.26
N ILE A 42 5.51 8.77 -12.43
CA ILE A 42 5.30 7.37 -12.04
C ILE A 42 4.14 6.81 -12.87
N PRO A 43 4.39 5.77 -13.70
CA PRO A 43 3.33 5.11 -14.43
C PRO A 43 2.30 4.49 -13.48
N HIS A 44 1.02 4.62 -13.82
CA HIS A 44 -0.05 4.01 -13.03
C HIS A 44 -1.19 3.56 -13.92
N ASN A 45 -1.84 2.49 -13.52
CA ASN A 45 -3.04 1.98 -14.17
C ASN A 45 -3.86 1.23 -13.12
N HIS A 46 -4.09 1.91 -11.99
CA HIS A 46 -4.74 1.29 -10.85
C HIS A 46 -6.23 1.11 -11.07
N ARG A 47 -6.72 -0.09 -10.78
CA ARG A 47 -8.14 -0.40 -10.60
C ARG A 47 -8.29 -1.04 -9.24
N SER A 48 -9.21 -0.55 -8.43
CA SER A 48 -9.42 -1.15 -7.11
C SER A 48 -9.98 -2.56 -7.25
N ARG A 49 -9.62 -3.43 -6.33
CA ARG A 49 -10.14 -4.78 -6.23
C ARG A 49 -10.36 -5.13 -4.76
N LEU A 50 -11.35 -5.95 -4.51
CA LEU A 50 -11.60 -6.43 -3.16
C LEU A 50 -10.57 -7.48 -2.77
N LEU A 51 -10.09 -7.42 -1.53
CA LEU A 51 -9.20 -8.45 -0.99
C LEU A 51 -9.97 -9.75 -0.80
N THR A 52 -9.46 -10.83 -1.38
CA THR A 52 -10.02 -12.18 -1.24
C THR A 52 -8.98 -13.15 -0.69
N GLY A 53 -9.43 -14.36 -0.31
CA GLY A 53 -8.51 -15.40 0.16
C GLY A 53 -7.43 -15.76 -0.85
N ALA A 54 -7.72 -15.64 -2.15
CA ALA A 54 -6.75 -15.93 -3.21
C ALA A 54 -5.55 -14.98 -3.16
N GLU A 55 -5.79 -13.68 -2.96
CA GLU A 55 -4.70 -12.70 -2.82
C GLU A 55 -3.92 -12.93 -1.53
N VAL A 56 -4.60 -13.27 -0.44
CA VAL A 56 -3.94 -13.55 0.83
C VAL A 56 -3.01 -14.76 0.71
N GLU A 57 -3.47 -15.83 0.06
CA GLU A 57 -2.62 -17.01 -0.15
C GLU A 57 -1.45 -16.74 -1.10
N TRP A 58 -1.71 -15.96 -2.15
CA TRP A 58 -0.69 -15.60 -3.13
C TRP A 58 0.46 -14.80 -2.51
N ALA A 59 0.16 -13.90 -1.59
CA ALA A 59 1.14 -12.96 -1.05
C ALA A 59 2.10 -13.64 -0.08
N ASP A 60 3.38 -13.33 -0.22
CA ASP A 60 4.40 -13.68 0.78
C ASP A 60 4.48 -12.64 1.89
N LEU A 61 4.08 -11.40 1.59
CA LEU A 61 4.06 -10.28 2.52
C LEU A 61 2.86 -9.39 2.20
N ILE A 62 2.12 -9.03 3.23
CA ILE A 62 0.96 -8.13 3.12
C ILE A 62 1.24 -6.90 3.97
N LEU A 63 1.21 -5.73 3.34
CA LEU A 63 1.41 -4.46 4.01
C LEU A 63 0.13 -3.65 3.98
N THR A 64 -0.28 -3.15 5.15
CA THR A 64 -1.47 -2.32 5.29
C THR A 64 -1.08 -0.89 5.61
N MET A 65 -1.98 0.04 5.34
CA MET A 65 -1.73 1.46 5.64
C MET A 65 -2.00 1.79 7.11
N THR A 66 -2.93 1.09 7.76
CA THR A 66 -3.29 1.36 9.16
C THR A 66 -3.38 0.09 9.97
N GLY A 67 -3.31 0.24 11.30
CA GLY A 67 -3.54 -0.86 12.23
C GLY A 67 -4.96 -1.43 12.14
N SER A 68 -5.94 -0.58 11.84
CA SER A 68 -7.33 -1.02 11.64
C SER A 68 -7.45 -1.96 10.45
N HIS A 69 -6.77 -1.67 9.35
CA HIS A 69 -6.76 -2.54 8.18
C HIS A 69 -6.08 -3.87 8.49
N LYS A 70 -4.95 -3.84 9.19
CA LYS A 70 -4.26 -5.06 9.63
C LYS A 70 -5.19 -5.91 10.49
N PHE A 71 -5.86 -5.30 11.46
CA PHE A 71 -6.80 -6.00 12.34
C PHE A 71 -7.94 -6.65 11.53
N ALA A 72 -8.52 -5.91 10.57
CA ALA A 72 -9.61 -6.42 9.74
C ALA A 72 -9.17 -7.65 8.93
N ILE A 73 -7.95 -7.63 8.38
CA ILE A 73 -7.42 -8.79 7.64
C ILE A 73 -7.25 -9.98 8.57
N LEU A 74 -6.71 -9.79 9.77
CA LEU A 74 -6.48 -10.87 10.72
C LEU A 74 -7.79 -11.44 11.26
N GLN A 75 -8.85 -10.64 11.34
CA GLN A 75 -10.19 -11.12 11.70
C GLN A 75 -10.76 -12.06 10.65
N GLN A 76 -10.54 -11.74 9.37
CA GLN A 76 -11.07 -12.51 8.25
C GLN A 76 -10.15 -13.67 7.85
N PHE A 77 -8.83 -13.48 7.98
CA PHE A 77 -7.82 -14.45 7.61
C PHE A 77 -6.81 -14.65 8.75
N PRO A 78 -7.20 -15.34 9.85
CA PRO A 78 -6.33 -15.47 11.03
C PRO A 78 -4.98 -16.14 10.75
N ASP A 79 -4.93 -17.03 9.77
CA ASP A 79 -3.70 -17.75 9.43
C ASP A 79 -2.65 -16.87 8.76
N ALA A 80 -3.03 -15.67 8.32
CA ALA A 80 -2.10 -14.74 7.68
C ALA A 80 -1.23 -13.94 8.66
N GLY A 81 -1.36 -14.15 9.98
CA GLY A 81 -0.74 -13.31 10.99
C GLY A 81 0.77 -13.16 10.87
N ALA A 82 1.48 -14.19 10.39
CA ALA A 82 2.94 -14.15 10.28
C ALA A 82 3.44 -13.26 9.12
N LYS A 83 2.57 -12.85 8.21
CA LYS A 83 2.96 -12.09 7.01
C LYS A 83 2.24 -10.76 6.85
N VAL A 84 1.40 -10.36 7.80
CA VAL A 84 0.65 -9.10 7.75
C VAL A 84 1.28 -8.08 8.70
N PHE A 85 1.65 -6.93 8.15
CA PHE A 85 2.24 -5.82 8.89
C PHE A 85 1.66 -4.52 8.37
N THR A 86 1.64 -3.47 9.20
CA THR A 86 1.46 -2.13 8.64
C THR A 86 2.74 -1.72 7.92
N LEU A 87 2.63 -0.83 6.94
CA LEU A 87 3.81 -0.35 6.21
C LEU A 87 4.81 0.32 7.16
N LYS A 88 4.33 1.14 8.09
CA LYS A 88 5.21 1.80 9.07
C LYS A 88 5.88 0.80 10.02
N GLU A 89 5.13 -0.20 10.49
CA GLU A 89 5.67 -1.26 11.33
C GLU A 89 6.80 -2.01 10.62
N TYR A 90 6.55 -2.41 9.37
CA TYR A 90 7.53 -3.14 8.58
C TYR A 90 8.75 -2.27 8.25
N SER A 91 8.56 -0.97 8.09
CA SER A 91 9.64 -0.02 7.82
C SER A 91 10.47 0.33 9.05
N GLY A 92 10.08 -0.14 10.23
CA GLY A 92 10.82 0.08 11.47
C GLY A 92 10.42 1.31 12.26
N GLU A 93 9.28 1.92 11.96
CA GLU A 93 8.78 3.06 12.73
C GLU A 93 8.34 2.61 14.13
N PRO A 94 8.87 3.21 15.22
CA PRO A 94 8.58 2.74 16.57
C PRO A 94 7.21 3.15 17.12
N PHE A 95 6.63 4.24 16.58
CA PHE A 95 5.35 4.78 17.04
C PHE A 95 4.46 5.09 15.86
N ASN A 96 3.16 5.19 16.09
CA ASN A 96 2.16 5.57 15.10
C ASN A 96 2.30 4.80 13.78
N HIS A 97 1.73 3.61 13.73
CA HIS A 97 1.86 2.72 12.57
C HIS A 97 0.86 3.02 11.44
N ASP A 98 0.14 4.13 11.51
CA ASP A 98 -0.88 4.48 10.53
C ASP A 98 -0.36 5.50 9.49
N VAL A 99 -0.61 5.20 8.21
CA VAL A 99 -0.49 6.19 7.13
C VAL A 99 -1.90 6.72 6.88
N VAL A 100 -2.09 8.02 7.03
CA VAL A 100 -3.41 8.63 6.88
C VAL A 100 -3.84 8.60 5.41
N ASP A 101 -5.07 8.13 5.16
CA ASP A 101 -5.66 8.14 3.83
C ASP A 101 -6.07 9.58 3.46
N PRO A 102 -5.52 10.14 2.37
CA PRO A 102 -5.86 11.50 1.95
C PRO A 102 -7.19 11.59 1.22
N TYR A 103 -7.93 10.50 1.06
CA TYR A 103 -9.17 10.46 0.29
C TYR A 103 -10.14 11.57 0.74
N GLY A 104 -10.65 12.31 -0.25
CA GLY A 104 -11.52 13.46 0.02
C GLY A 104 -10.78 14.74 0.40
N GLY A 105 -9.45 14.69 0.53
CA GLY A 105 -8.65 15.85 0.86
C GLY A 105 -8.21 16.65 -0.37
N ILE A 106 -7.48 17.73 -0.11
CA ILE A 106 -6.91 18.60 -1.14
C ILE A 106 -5.64 17.97 -1.73
N LEU A 107 -5.21 18.49 -2.89
CA LEU A 107 -4.02 17.99 -3.59
C LEU A 107 -2.78 17.96 -2.70
N GLY A 108 -2.56 18.99 -1.88
CA GLY A 108 -1.41 19.05 -0.97
C GLY A 108 -1.35 17.89 0.02
N MET A 109 -2.51 17.38 0.46
CA MET A 109 -2.56 16.21 1.34
C MET A 109 -2.11 14.95 0.60
N TYR A 110 -2.47 14.81 -0.67
CA TYR A 110 -2.00 13.70 -1.51
C TYR A 110 -0.51 13.78 -1.77
N GLU A 111 0.03 14.97 -1.97
CA GLU A 111 1.48 15.17 -2.16
C GLU A 111 2.26 14.78 -0.89
N THR A 112 1.75 15.18 0.28
CA THR A 112 2.35 14.82 1.58
C THR A 112 2.33 13.31 1.77
N THR A 113 1.20 12.66 1.50
CA THR A 113 1.06 11.21 1.60
C THR A 113 2.00 10.50 0.62
N PHE A 114 2.12 11.01 -0.61
CA PHE A 114 3.05 10.45 -1.59
C PHE A 114 4.50 10.46 -1.06
N ARG A 115 4.95 11.58 -0.50
CA ARG A 115 6.31 11.67 0.06
C ARG A 115 6.51 10.69 1.20
N GLU A 116 5.53 10.59 2.10
CA GLU A 116 5.59 9.65 3.22
C GLU A 116 5.66 8.20 2.70
N LEU A 117 4.79 7.83 1.76
CA LEU A 117 4.79 6.49 1.18
C LEU A 117 6.11 6.17 0.50
N ASN A 118 6.65 7.12 -0.25
CA ASN A 118 7.92 6.91 -0.96
C ASN A 118 9.06 6.63 0.02
N GLU A 119 9.15 7.39 1.12
CA GLU A 119 10.15 7.16 2.15
C GLU A 119 9.98 5.81 2.84
N LEU A 120 8.75 5.47 3.23
CA LEU A 120 8.45 4.21 3.90
C LEU A 120 8.71 3.01 2.99
N ILE A 121 8.34 3.11 1.72
CA ILE A 121 8.58 2.05 0.75
C ILE A 121 10.08 1.84 0.54
N ASN A 122 10.86 2.91 0.47
CA ASN A 122 12.33 2.79 0.37
C ASN A 122 12.91 2.04 1.59
N LYS A 123 12.44 2.33 2.79
CA LYS A 123 12.86 1.61 4.01
C LYS A 123 12.42 0.14 3.96
N ALA A 124 11.20 -0.12 3.52
CA ALA A 124 10.68 -1.49 3.40
C ALA A 124 11.49 -2.31 2.39
N ILE A 125 11.90 -1.70 1.27
CA ILE A 125 12.73 -2.35 0.26
C ILE A 125 14.06 -2.82 0.85
N GLU A 126 14.69 -1.99 1.69
CA GLU A 126 15.94 -2.38 2.35
C GLU A 126 15.75 -3.64 3.21
N LYS A 127 14.60 -3.76 3.84
CA LYS A 127 14.28 -4.94 4.64
C LYS A 127 13.96 -6.17 3.79
N LEU A 128 13.46 -5.98 2.57
CA LEU A 128 13.16 -7.06 1.62
C LEU A 128 14.41 -7.64 0.96
N LYS A 129 15.50 -6.90 0.93
CA LYS A 129 16.75 -7.38 0.34
C LYS A 129 17.32 -8.54 1.17
N PRO A 130 17.80 -9.61 0.52
CA PRO A 130 18.42 -10.73 1.21
C PRO A 130 19.74 -10.35 1.89
#